data_1323076965c627d4a12746ec3fccf2c0
#
_entry.id   1323076965c627d4a12746ec3fccf2c0
#
_cell.length_a   1.000
_cell.length_b   1.000
_cell.length_c   1.000
_cell.angle_alpha   90.00
_cell.angle_beta   90.00
_cell.angle_gamma   90.00
#
_symmetry.space_group_name_H-M   'P 1'
#
loop_
_entity.id
_entity.type
_entity.pdbx_description
1 polymer ?
#
loop_
_entity_poly.entity_id
_entity_poly.type
_entity_poly.pdbx_seq_one_letter_code
_entity_poly.pdbx_strand_id
1 'polypeptide(L)'
;MAKAGGYAAALMRLIDRYLIREWLFPFVYCLVGFMVLWIAFDLIAELDEFAEAKLSAGEIAQYYWITLPEHFFVVAPVSLLLSLMYAINQHARQNEFIAIRNAGVGMLRMSTPYLIVGVLLSAGLFCSNEYWLPNSLRDGAAIRAGKATVEEGEKNQTLKPPWITNADFFNYAANRDWQIPAFNPVTGEMYGVGNKPIVVKWKWDEDQPKRDLMAAKAVWENGAWTLYNVNDYRPTEGFPESHPLKFHPKLVMDEFDESPGEIEGELKISPLFDKRAHKRWGVSLAQIDGYRRLHPGMEKDKKAILDAQYQARL
;
A
#
# COMPACT_ATOMS: atom_id res chain seq x y z
N MET A 1 -40.50 36.48 15.85
CA MET A 1 -39.76 35.93 14.69
C MET A 1 -38.63 34.99 15.05
N ALA A 2 -37.89 35.10 16.14
CA ALA A 2 -36.75 34.22 16.52
C ALA A 2 -37.15 32.74 16.81
N LYS A 3 -38.34 32.46 17.36
CA LYS A 3 -38.80 31.09 17.66
C LYS A 3 -39.11 30.26 16.39
N ALA A 4 -39.59 30.88 15.31
CA ALA A 4 -39.90 30.19 14.05
C ALA A 4 -38.61 29.66 13.33
N GLY A 5 -37.50 30.40 13.40
CA GLY A 5 -36.22 29.95 12.87
C GLY A 5 -35.64 28.73 13.58
N GLY A 6 -35.84 28.62 14.89
CA GLY A 6 -35.38 27.48 15.68
C GLY A 6 -36.14 26.18 15.36
N TYR A 7 -37.45 26.26 15.16
CA TYR A 7 -38.27 25.10 14.74
C TYR A 7 -37.94 24.63 13.32
N ALA A 8 -37.73 25.55 12.37
CA ALA A 8 -37.34 25.21 11.02
C ALA A 8 -35.96 24.51 10.98
N ALA A 9 -34.99 24.99 11.74
CA ALA A 9 -33.67 24.37 11.84
C ALA A 9 -33.72 22.98 12.52
N ALA A 10 -34.59 22.81 13.56
CA ALA A 10 -34.80 21.53 14.21
C ALA A 10 -35.47 20.51 13.27
N LEU A 11 -36.48 20.95 12.52
CA LEU A 11 -37.20 20.11 11.53
C LEU A 11 -36.26 19.68 10.39
N MET A 12 -35.40 20.57 9.90
CA MET A 12 -34.39 20.25 8.89
C MET A 12 -33.40 19.19 9.37
N ARG A 13 -32.90 19.28 10.61
CA ARG A 13 -32.03 18.25 11.20
C ARG A 13 -32.73 16.91 11.33
N LEU A 14 -34.02 16.90 11.61
CA LEU A 14 -34.81 15.68 11.75
C LEU A 14 -35.00 14.98 10.39
N ILE A 15 -35.30 15.74 9.34
CA ILE A 15 -35.39 15.22 7.96
C ILE A 15 -34.04 14.65 7.50
N ASP A 16 -32.93 15.36 7.72
CA ASP A 16 -31.59 14.89 7.35
C ASP A 16 -31.25 13.55 8.04
N ARG A 17 -31.54 13.47 9.34
CA ARG A 17 -31.31 12.23 10.10
C ARG A 17 -32.20 11.09 9.63
N TYR A 18 -33.43 11.37 9.28
CA TYR A 18 -34.37 10.40 8.72
C TYR A 18 -33.86 9.83 7.40
N LEU A 19 -33.53 10.72 6.42
CA LEU A 19 -33.03 10.32 5.10
C LEU A 19 -31.74 9.50 5.17
N ILE A 20 -30.79 9.91 6.03
CA ILE A 20 -29.54 9.19 6.24
C ILE A 20 -29.84 7.79 6.82
N ARG A 21 -30.73 7.68 7.81
CA ARG A 21 -31.05 6.41 8.44
C ARG A 21 -31.70 5.43 7.47
N GLU A 22 -32.69 5.91 6.71
CA GLU A 22 -33.41 5.09 5.72
C GLU A 22 -32.48 4.61 4.57
N TRP A 23 -31.44 5.35 4.25
CA TRP A 23 -30.43 4.92 3.30
C TRP A 23 -29.36 4.03 3.90
N LEU A 24 -28.94 4.28 5.15
CA LEU A 24 -27.83 3.56 5.78
C LEU A 24 -28.14 2.06 5.97
N PHE A 25 -29.38 1.70 6.29
CA PHE A 25 -29.74 0.29 6.43
C PHE A 25 -29.59 -0.49 5.12
N PRO A 26 -30.17 -0.08 3.97
CA PRO A 26 -29.91 -0.73 2.69
C PRO A 26 -28.44 -0.75 2.32
N PHE A 27 -27.66 0.31 2.65
CA PHE A 27 -26.24 0.36 2.38
C PHE A 27 -25.48 -0.75 3.13
N VAL A 28 -25.73 -0.92 4.42
CA VAL A 28 -25.10 -1.99 5.23
C VAL A 28 -25.48 -3.38 4.69
N TYR A 29 -26.76 -3.61 4.36
CA TYR A 29 -27.19 -4.89 3.78
C TYR A 29 -26.52 -5.18 2.43
N CYS A 30 -26.48 -4.21 1.53
CA CYS A 30 -25.79 -4.35 0.24
C CYS A 30 -24.29 -4.60 0.46
N LEU A 31 -23.65 -3.83 1.35
CA LEU A 31 -22.22 -3.94 1.62
C LEU A 31 -21.88 -5.34 2.15
N VAL A 32 -22.60 -5.82 3.17
CA VAL A 32 -22.34 -7.15 3.74
C VAL A 32 -22.62 -8.25 2.71
N GLY A 33 -23.73 -8.17 1.97
CA GLY A 33 -24.08 -9.14 0.96
C GLY A 33 -23.03 -9.24 -0.15
N PHE A 34 -22.59 -8.09 -0.68
CA PHE A 34 -21.54 -8.07 -1.71
C PHE A 34 -20.17 -8.46 -1.16
N MET A 35 -19.83 -8.12 0.10
CA MET A 35 -18.58 -8.56 0.73
C MET A 35 -18.53 -10.09 0.83
N VAL A 36 -19.59 -10.72 1.32
CA VAL A 36 -19.65 -12.18 1.41
C VAL A 36 -19.53 -12.81 0.03
N LEU A 37 -20.24 -12.29 -0.96
CA LEU A 37 -20.20 -12.79 -2.33
C LEU A 37 -18.81 -12.62 -2.94
N TRP A 38 -18.17 -11.46 -2.74
CA TRP A 38 -16.82 -11.18 -3.25
C TRP A 38 -15.77 -12.09 -2.63
N ILE A 39 -15.79 -12.23 -1.28
CA ILE A 39 -14.88 -13.13 -0.57
C ILE A 39 -15.08 -14.58 -1.02
N ALA A 40 -16.32 -15.02 -1.26
CA ALA A 40 -16.59 -16.37 -1.75
C ALA A 40 -16.00 -16.62 -3.14
N PHE A 41 -16.13 -15.66 -4.07
CA PHE A 41 -15.51 -15.78 -5.39
C PHE A 41 -13.99 -15.76 -5.33
N ASP A 42 -13.41 -14.86 -4.52
CA ASP A 42 -11.97 -14.76 -4.32
C ASP A 42 -11.41 -16.05 -3.70
N LEU A 43 -12.08 -16.60 -2.70
CA LEU A 43 -11.70 -17.87 -2.08
C LEU A 43 -11.67 -19.02 -3.08
N ILE A 44 -12.67 -19.10 -3.97
CA ILE A 44 -12.71 -20.14 -5.00
C ILE A 44 -11.56 -19.94 -6.00
N ALA A 45 -11.27 -18.70 -6.38
CA ALA A 45 -10.22 -18.39 -7.33
C ALA A 45 -8.80 -18.65 -6.78
N GLU A 46 -8.61 -18.53 -5.48
CA GLU A 46 -7.30 -18.69 -4.82
C GLU A 46 -7.16 -20.04 -4.08
N LEU A 47 -8.14 -20.93 -4.21
CA LEU A 47 -8.17 -22.20 -3.47
C LEU A 47 -6.94 -23.07 -3.75
N ASP A 48 -6.49 -23.11 -5.01
CA ASP A 48 -5.32 -23.89 -5.41
C ASP A 48 -4.04 -23.33 -4.77
N GLU A 49 -3.88 -22.01 -4.73
CA GLU A 49 -2.73 -21.36 -4.07
C GLU A 49 -2.72 -21.61 -2.55
N PHE A 50 -3.89 -21.60 -1.90
CA PHE A 50 -3.99 -21.91 -0.47
C PHE A 50 -3.71 -23.39 -0.17
N ALA A 51 -4.09 -24.30 -1.08
CA ALA A 51 -3.80 -25.72 -0.97
C ALA A 51 -2.30 -26.02 -1.16
N GLU A 52 -1.64 -25.37 -2.14
CA GLU A 52 -0.19 -25.46 -2.35
C GLU A 52 0.59 -24.92 -1.16
N ALA A 53 0.16 -23.78 -0.57
CA ALA A 53 0.75 -23.21 0.61
C ALA A 53 0.38 -23.97 1.91
N LYS A 54 -0.44 -25.03 1.85
CA LYS A 54 -0.89 -25.84 3.00
C LYS A 54 -1.47 -25.01 4.16
N LEU A 55 -2.20 -23.95 3.84
CA LEU A 55 -2.80 -23.07 4.83
C LEU A 55 -3.96 -23.75 5.55
N SER A 56 -4.01 -23.59 6.87
CA SER A 56 -5.15 -24.01 7.69
C SER A 56 -6.35 -23.06 7.53
N ALA A 57 -7.57 -23.52 7.82
CA ALA A 57 -8.76 -22.68 7.77
C ALA A 57 -8.65 -21.42 8.64
N GLY A 58 -7.93 -21.49 9.79
CA GLY A 58 -7.68 -20.34 10.65
C GLY A 58 -6.76 -19.29 9.99
N GLU A 59 -5.73 -19.72 9.28
CA GLU A 59 -4.82 -18.84 8.54
C GLU A 59 -5.51 -18.19 7.34
N ILE A 60 -6.38 -18.92 6.65
CA ILE A 60 -7.22 -18.38 5.58
C ILE A 60 -8.18 -17.31 6.13
N ALA A 61 -8.82 -17.56 7.28
CA ALA A 61 -9.67 -16.56 7.93
C ALA A 61 -8.87 -15.32 8.36
N GLN A 62 -7.65 -15.50 8.88
CA GLN A 62 -6.74 -14.40 9.22
C GLN A 62 -6.31 -13.62 7.98
N TYR A 63 -6.02 -14.30 6.86
CA TYR A 63 -5.73 -13.66 5.59
C TYR A 63 -6.87 -12.74 5.14
N TYR A 64 -8.13 -13.25 5.10
CA TYR A 64 -9.28 -12.42 4.72
C TYR A 64 -9.55 -11.27 5.70
N TRP A 65 -9.28 -11.45 6.99
CA TRP A 65 -9.39 -10.37 7.96
C TRP A 65 -8.40 -9.24 7.68
N ILE A 66 -7.17 -9.57 7.32
CA ILE A 66 -6.11 -8.60 7.01
C ILE A 66 -6.35 -7.92 5.65
N THR A 67 -6.81 -8.66 4.64
CA THR A 67 -7.08 -8.14 3.28
C THR A 67 -8.47 -7.52 3.12
N LEU A 68 -9.28 -7.50 4.18
CA LEU A 68 -10.63 -6.92 4.19
C LEU A 68 -10.70 -5.46 3.65
N PRO A 69 -9.74 -4.57 3.92
CA PRO A 69 -9.72 -3.22 3.34
C PRO A 69 -9.63 -3.20 1.81
N GLU A 70 -8.93 -4.16 1.20
CA GLU A 70 -8.84 -4.30 -0.26
C GLU A 70 -10.21 -4.62 -0.85
N HIS A 71 -10.89 -5.62 -0.29
CA HIS A 71 -12.22 -6.02 -0.74
C HIS A 71 -13.27 -4.92 -0.51
N PHE A 72 -13.18 -4.23 0.63
CA PHE A 72 -14.04 -3.08 0.95
C PHE A 72 -13.93 -1.96 -0.08
N PHE A 73 -12.71 -1.66 -0.55
CA PHE A 73 -12.49 -0.64 -1.55
C PHE A 73 -13.21 -0.92 -2.88
N VAL A 74 -13.29 -2.19 -3.29
CA VAL A 74 -13.96 -2.60 -4.52
C VAL A 74 -15.48 -2.63 -4.35
N VAL A 75 -15.96 -3.14 -3.21
CA VAL A 75 -17.37 -3.43 -2.94
C VAL A 75 -18.14 -2.16 -2.52
N ALA A 76 -17.52 -1.25 -1.76
CA ALA A 76 -18.20 -0.10 -1.19
C ALA A 76 -18.84 0.84 -2.21
N PRO A 77 -18.20 1.22 -3.34
CA PRO A 77 -18.81 2.09 -4.34
C PRO A 77 -20.06 1.47 -4.99
N VAL A 78 -20.03 0.17 -5.27
CA VAL A 78 -21.16 -0.56 -5.86
C VAL A 78 -22.30 -0.64 -4.87
N SER A 79 -22.02 -0.97 -3.62
CA SER A 79 -22.99 -1.03 -2.53
C SER A 79 -23.65 0.33 -2.29
N LEU A 80 -22.86 1.41 -2.34
CA LEU A 80 -23.33 2.79 -2.19
C LEU A 80 -24.31 3.17 -3.30
N LEU A 81 -23.96 2.87 -4.55
CA LEU A 81 -24.82 3.17 -5.70
C LEU A 81 -26.16 2.43 -5.61
N LEU A 82 -26.13 1.12 -5.35
CA LEU A 82 -27.35 0.30 -5.30
C LEU A 82 -28.21 0.67 -4.11
N SER A 83 -27.63 0.92 -2.95
CA SER A 83 -28.38 1.34 -1.75
C SER A 83 -29.04 2.70 -1.95
N LEU A 84 -28.35 3.63 -2.63
CA LEU A 84 -28.89 4.94 -2.94
C LEU A 84 -30.07 4.83 -3.91
N MET A 85 -29.93 4.02 -4.97
CA MET A 85 -31.02 3.75 -5.91
C MET A 85 -32.23 3.13 -5.18
N TYR A 86 -32.00 2.19 -4.26
CA TYR A 86 -33.05 1.59 -3.47
C TYR A 86 -33.75 2.62 -2.59
N ALA A 87 -33.01 3.43 -1.82
CA ALA A 87 -33.57 4.44 -0.92
C ALA A 87 -34.38 5.49 -1.68
N ILE A 88 -33.86 6.01 -2.81
CA ILE A 88 -34.58 6.97 -3.64
C ILE A 88 -35.88 6.36 -4.18
N ASN A 89 -35.85 5.12 -4.66
CA ASN A 89 -37.05 4.44 -5.17
C ASN A 89 -38.07 4.22 -4.04
N GLN A 90 -37.64 3.86 -2.86
CA GLN A 90 -38.49 3.68 -1.69
C GLN A 90 -39.22 4.99 -1.32
N HIS A 91 -38.49 6.10 -1.18
CA HIS A 91 -39.06 7.42 -0.91
C HIS A 91 -40.01 7.89 -2.03
N ALA A 92 -39.70 7.59 -3.30
CA ALA A 92 -40.57 7.91 -4.43
C ALA A 92 -41.88 7.12 -4.39
N ARG A 93 -41.82 5.80 -4.08
CA ARG A 93 -43.01 4.94 -3.98
C ARG A 93 -43.93 5.32 -2.82
N GLN A 94 -43.40 5.86 -1.74
CA GLN A 94 -44.15 6.31 -0.58
C GLN A 94 -44.63 7.76 -0.70
N ASN A 95 -44.38 8.43 -1.85
CA ASN A 95 -44.72 9.85 -2.10
C ASN A 95 -44.06 10.82 -1.08
N GLU A 96 -43.03 10.39 -0.38
CA GLU A 96 -42.35 11.20 0.64
C GLU A 96 -41.67 12.43 0.04
N PHE A 97 -41.10 12.32 -1.16
CA PHE A 97 -40.52 13.46 -1.87
C PHE A 97 -41.56 14.54 -2.15
N ILE A 98 -42.82 14.14 -2.51
CA ILE A 98 -43.90 15.06 -2.73
C ILE A 98 -44.32 15.76 -1.43
N ALA A 99 -44.43 15.00 -0.34
CA ALA A 99 -44.78 15.54 0.97
C ALA A 99 -43.74 16.56 1.47
N ILE A 100 -42.45 16.22 1.37
CA ILE A 100 -41.34 17.10 1.80
C ILE A 100 -41.28 18.37 0.94
N ARG A 101 -41.52 18.28 -0.40
CA ARG A 101 -41.58 19.43 -1.30
C ARG A 101 -42.77 20.34 -0.99
N ASN A 102 -43.90 19.77 -0.68
CA ASN A 102 -45.09 20.55 -0.30
C ASN A 102 -44.89 21.29 1.03
N ALA A 103 -43.99 20.78 1.91
CA ALA A 103 -43.56 21.49 3.10
C ALA A 103 -42.53 22.61 2.83
N GLY A 104 -42.22 22.90 1.54
CA GLY A 104 -41.35 24.00 1.12
C GLY A 104 -39.85 23.65 1.08
N VAL A 105 -39.49 22.36 1.22
CA VAL A 105 -38.08 21.93 1.14
C VAL A 105 -37.66 21.71 -0.31
N GLY A 106 -36.64 22.43 -0.78
CA GLY A 106 -36.11 22.33 -2.12
C GLY A 106 -35.36 21.02 -2.39
N MET A 107 -35.34 20.57 -3.64
CA MET A 107 -34.72 19.29 -4.04
C MET A 107 -33.23 19.22 -3.74
N LEU A 108 -32.47 20.29 -3.97
CA LEU A 108 -31.06 20.41 -3.62
C LEU A 108 -30.84 20.19 -2.13
N ARG A 109 -31.70 20.72 -1.27
CA ARG A 109 -31.60 20.56 0.18
C ARG A 109 -31.84 19.12 0.60
N MET A 110 -32.75 18.41 -0.07
CA MET A 110 -33.00 16.97 0.14
C MET A 110 -31.82 16.10 -0.26
N SER A 111 -31.09 16.49 -1.28
CA SER A 111 -29.90 15.75 -1.77
C SER A 111 -28.66 15.97 -0.88
N THR A 112 -28.62 17.09 -0.14
CA THR A 112 -27.45 17.47 0.68
C THR A 112 -26.97 16.37 1.64
N PRO A 113 -27.82 15.66 2.42
CA PRO A 113 -27.36 14.59 3.32
C PRO A 113 -26.65 13.46 2.59
N TYR A 114 -27.15 13.04 1.43
CA TYR A 114 -26.54 11.99 0.60
C TYR A 114 -25.18 12.43 0.06
N LEU A 115 -25.06 13.68 -0.40
CA LEU A 115 -23.80 14.22 -0.89
C LEU A 115 -22.75 14.31 0.20
N ILE A 116 -23.12 14.77 1.39
CA ILE A 116 -22.19 14.85 2.53
C ILE A 116 -21.65 13.46 2.89
N VAL A 117 -22.52 12.47 3.04
CA VAL A 117 -22.11 11.10 3.36
C VAL A 117 -21.27 10.51 2.21
N GLY A 118 -21.62 10.77 0.96
CA GLY A 118 -20.85 10.35 -0.21
C GLY A 118 -19.42 10.91 -0.18
N VAL A 119 -19.26 12.21 0.10
CA VAL A 119 -17.93 12.85 0.24
C VAL A 119 -17.14 12.26 1.42
N LEU A 120 -17.79 12.05 2.57
CA LEU A 120 -17.13 11.45 3.74
C LEU A 120 -16.68 10.01 3.46
N LEU A 121 -17.51 9.21 2.79
CA LEU A 121 -17.14 7.84 2.38
C LEU A 121 -16.01 7.85 1.37
N SER A 122 -16.03 8.75 0.38
CA SER A 122 -14.93 8.89 -0.59
C SER A 122 -13.62 9.27 0.09
N ALA A 123 -13.65 10.22 1.03
CA ALA A 123 -12.48 10.59 1.82
C ALA A 123 -11.97 9.42 2.68
N GLY A 124 -12.89 8.67 3.31
CA GLY A 124 -12.56 7.48 4.08
C GLY A 124 -11.91 6.38 3.23
N LEU A 125 -12.44 6.12 2.03
CA LEU A 125 -11.87 5.19 1.07
C LEU A 125 -10.48 5.65 0.60
N PHE A 126 -10.30 6.93 0.31
CA PHE A 126 -9.00 7.48 -0.04
C PHE A 126 -7.97 7.27 1.07
N CYS A 127 -8.29 7.63 2.31
CA CYS A 127 -7.41 7.40 3.45
C CYS A 127 -7.10 5.91 3.65
N SER A 128 -8.09 5.04 3.54
CA SER A 128 -7.89 3.59 3.64
C SER A 128 -6.97 3.05 2.55
N ASN A 129 -7.10 3.55 1.33
CA ASN A 129 -6.26 3.16 0.20
C ASN A 129 -4.81 3.61 0.35
N GLU A 130 -4.56 4.77 0.97
CA GLU A 130 -3.20 5.31 1.13
C GLU A 130 -2.48 4.71 2.34
N TYR A 131 -3.16 4.59 3.48
CA TYR A 131 -2.50 4.22 4.74
C TYR A 131 -2.67 2.74 5.10
N TRP A 132 -3.79 2.13 4.78
CA TRP A 132 -4.09 0.77 5.22
C TRP A 132 -3.79 -0.30 4.15
N LEU A 133 -4.19 -0.06 2.91
CA LEU A 133 -4.07 -1.03 1.83
C LEU A 133 -2.62 -1.52 1.60
N PRO A 134 -1.57 -0.67 1.57
CA PRO A 134 -0.21 -1.16 1.35
C PRO A 134 0.28 -2.13 2.42
N ASN A 135 -0.13 -1.90 3.67
CA ASN A 135 0.24 -2.76 4.79
C ASN A 135 -0.55 -4.08 4.77
N SER A 136 -1.87 -4.03 4.50
CA SER A 136 -2.70 -5.22 4.47
C SER A 136 -2.29 -6.20 3.36
N LEU A 137 -1.95 -5.69 2.18
CA LEU A 137 -1.47 -6.53 1.08
C LEU A 137 -0.11 -7.19 1.39
N ARG A 138 0.78 -6.45 2.04
CA ARG A 138 2.07 -6.99 2.49
C ARG A 138 1.87 -8.11 3.51
N ASP A 139 1.04 -7.87 4.53
CA ASP A 139 0.82 -8.83 5.61
C ASP A 139 0.04 -10.05 5.11
N GLY A 140 -0.89 -9.88 4.16
CA GLY A 140 -1.57 -10.95 3.45
C GLY A 140 -0.61 -11.82 2.63
N ALA A 141 0.30 -11.20 1.87
CA ALA A 141 1.34 -11.92 1.13
C ALA A 141 2.29 -12.68 2.06
N ALA A 142 2.59 -12.14 3.25
CA ALA A 142 3.40 -12.79 4.26
C ALA A 142 2.76 -14.08 4.82
N ILE A 143 1.44 -14.11 5.00
CA ILE A 143 0.71 -15.32 5.43
C ILE A 143 0.81 -16.39 4.35
N ARG A 144 0.65 -16.04 3.07
CA ARG A 144 0.79 -16.98 1.96
C ARG A 144 2.20 -17.55 1.86
N ALA A 145 3.23 -16.70 2.00
CA ALA A 145 4.63 -17.12 1.91
C ALA A 145 5.13 -17.87 3.16
N GLY A 146 4.48 -17.66 4.31
CA GLY A 146 5.00 -18.11 5.62
C GLY A 146 5.19 -19.61 5.79
N LYS A 147 4.47 -20.46 5.03
CA LYS A 147 4.65 -21.92 5.05
C LYS A 147 5.55 -22.46 3.94
N ALA A 148 5.57 -21.84 2.77
CA ALA A 148 6.49 -22.22 1.71
C ALA A 148 7.95 -22.05 2.13
N THR A 149 8.26 -21.04 2.93
CA THR A 149 9.60 -20.81 3.51
C THR A 149 9.95 -21.71 4.68
N VAL A 150 8.98 -22.29 5.39
CA VAL A 150 9.25 -23.18 6.54
C VAL A 150 9.71 -24.57 6.08
N GLU A 151 9.21 -25.09 4.94
CA GLU A 151 9.66 -26.40 4.40
C GLU A 151 11.04 -26.30 3.71
N GLU A 152 11.39 -25.16 3.08
CA GLU A 152 12.75 -24.91 2.56
C GLU A 152 13.74 -24.47 3.65
N GLY A 153 13.27 -24.03 4.79
CA GLY A 153 14.05 -23.32 5.82
C GLY A 153 14.68 -24.15 6.90
N GLU A 154 14.62 -25.49 6.90
CA GLU A 154 15.40 -26.30 7.85
C GLU A 154 16.92 -26.18 7.66
N LYS A 155 17.38 -25.53 6.58
CA LYS A 155 18.81 -25.30 6.31
C LYS A 155 19.27 -23.84 6.31
N ASN A 156 18.36 -22.84 6.34
CA ASN A 156 18.74 -21.42 6.41
C ASN A 156 17.86 -20.70 7.44
N GLN A 157 18.49 -19.87 8.30
CA GLN A 157 17.79 -19.00 9.26
C GLN A 157 16.74 -18.15 8.54
N THR A 158 15.47 -18.58 8.57
CA THR A 158 14.36 -17.90 7.91
C THR A 158 13.94 -16.73 8.78
N LEU A 159 14.21 -15.54 8.30
CA LEU A 159 13.68 -14.30 8.88
C LEU A 159 12.16 -14.28 8.60
N LYS A 160 11.35 -14.32 9.66
CA LYS A 160 9.88 -14.26 9.54
C LYS A 160 9.44 -12.85 9.09
N PRO A 161 8.32 -12.71 8.36
CA PRO A 161 7.78 -11.39 8.02
C PRO A 161 7.76 -10.45 9.26
N PRO A 162 8.10 -9.18 9.11
CA PRO A 162 8.10 -8.36 7.88
C PRO A 162 9.42 -8.29 7.09
N TRP A 163 10.32 -9.24 7.26
CA TRP A 163 11.62 -9.24 6.59
C TRP A 163 11.48 -9.62 5.11
N ILE A 164 12.08 -8.80 4.23
CA ILE A 164 12.22 -9.06 2.80
C ILE A 164 13.61 -9.60 2.56
N THR A 165 13.73 -10.77 1.94
CA THR A 165 15.03 -11.39 1.61
C THR A 165 15.41 -11.11 0.15
N ASN A 166 16.72 -10.95 -0.12
CA ASN A 166 17.26 -10.62 -1.44
C ASN A 166 16.60 -9.35 -2.02
N ALA A 167 16.66 -8.27 -1.26
CA ALA A 167 16.12 -6.97 -1.63
C ALA A 167 17.16 -6.20 -2.47
N ASP A 168 17.30 -6.57 -3.73
CA ASP A 168 18.27 -5.97 -4.64
C ASP A 168 17.57 -4.91 -5.50
N PHE A 169 18.15 -3.71 -5.60
CA PHE A 169 17.63 -2.64 -6.44
C PHE A 169 18.71 -1.67 -6.90
N PHE A 170 18.42 -0.93 -7.96
CA PHE A 170 19.32 0.08 -8.51
C PHE A 170 18.69 1.48 -8.41
N ASN A 171 19.39 2.41 -7.74
CA ASN A 171 19.03 3.82 -7.74
C ASN A 171 19.65 4.51 -8.96
N TYR A 172 18.85 4.77 -9.99
CA TYR A 172 19.28 5.42 -11.22
C TYR A 172 19.63 6.89 -11.04
N ALA A 173 19.04 7.57 -10.06
CA ALA A 173 19.33 8.98 -9.79
C ALA A 173 20.73 9.18 -9.19
N ALA A 174 21.11 8.28 -8.27
CA ALA A 174 22.40 8.34 -7.57
C ALA A 174 23.44 7.36 -8.13
N ASN A 175 23.11 6.60 -9.18
CA ASN A 175 23.95 5.59 -9.83
C ASN A 175 24.52 4.53 -8.86
N ARG A 176 23.66 4.06 -7.94
CA ARG A 176 24.01 3.11 -6.85
C ARG A 176 23.26 1.80 -7.00
N ASP A 177 23.97 0.69 -6.87
CA ASP A 177 23.43 -0.68 -6.82
C ASP A 177 23.42 -1.17 -5.37
N TRP A 178 22.24 -1.54 -4.89
CA TRP A 178 22.02 -2.05 -3.55
C TRP A 178 21.71 -3.54 -3.60
N GLN A 179 22.48 -4.31 -2.83
CA GLN A 179 22.28 -5.74 -2.63
C GLN A 179 22.09 -5.98 -1.14
N ILE A 180 20.84 -6.25 -0.74
CA ILE A 180 20.45 -6.33 0.67
C ILE A 180 19.93 -7.73 0.96
N PRO A 181 20.69 -8.58 1.67
CA PRO A 181 20.27 -9.95 1.98
C PRO A 181 18.99 -10.03 2.82
N ALA A 182 18.80 -9.12 3.78
CA ALA A 182 17.57 -9.03 4.56
C ALA A 182 17.24 -7.57 4.89
N PHE A 183 16.02 -7.15 4.60
CA PHE A 183 15.50 -5.81 4.81
C PHE A 183 14.18 -5.83 5.57
N ASN A 184 14.06 -5.00 6.60
CA ASN A 184 12.81 -4.78 7.33
C ASN A 184 12.31 -3.35 7.06
N PRO A 185 11.26 -3.16 6.25
CA PRO A 185 10.75 -1.83 5.93
C PRO A 185 10.06 -1.13 7.11
N VAL A 186 9.64 -1.87 8.15
CA VAL A 186 8.94 -1.31 9.31
C VAL A 186 9.91 -0.69 10.30
N THR A 187 11.02 -1.42 10.62
CA THR A 187 12.03 -0.94 11.56
C THR A 187 13.11 -0.11 10.88
N GLY A 188 13.19 -0.13 9.54
CA GLY A 188 14.28 0.50 8.79
C GLY A 188 15.63 -0.17 9.04
N GLU A 189 15.64 -1.48 9.23
CA GLU A 189 16.86 -2.25 9.49
C GLU A 189 17.22 -3.15 8.31
N MET A 190 18.49 -3.26 8.02
CA MET A 190 19.07 -4.20 7.06
C MET A 190 20.12 -5.06 7.73
N TYR A 191 20.16 -6.33 7.36
CA TYR A 191 21.17 -7.28 7.86
C TYR A 191 21.80 -8.09 6.74
N GLY A 192 23.08 -8.36 6.87
CA GLY A 192 23.74 -9.44 6.16
C GLY A 192 23.24 -10.79 6.66
N VAL A 193 23.09 -11.78 5.78
CA VAL A 193 22.65 -13.13 6.13
C VAL A 193 23.74 -14.15 5.82
N GLY A 194 24.15 -14.90 6.81
CA GLY A 194 25.26 -15.87 6.67
C GLY A 194 26.56 -15.17 6.27
N ASN A 195 27.08 -15.52 5.09
CA ASN A 195 28.32 -14.94 4.55
C ASN A 195 28.07 -13.82 3.52
N LYS A 196 26.80 -13.36 3.36
CA LYS A 196 26.42 -12.30 2.41
C LYS A 196 26.25 -11.00 3.20
N PRO A 197 27.15 -10.00 3.06
CA PRO A 197 26.99 -8.67 3.63
C PRO A 197 25.97 -7.86 2.83
N ILE A 198 25.53 -6.73 3.39
CA ILE A 198 24.87 -5.66 2.63
C ILE A 198 25.94 -5.05 1.74
N VAL A 199 25.66 -4.91 0.44
CA VAL A 199 26.62 -4.36 -0.51
C VAL A 199 25.99 -3.15 -1.20
N VAL A 200 26.74 -2.03 -1.22
CA VAL A 200 26.37 -0.83 -1.97
C VAL A 200 27.51 -0.52 -2.93
N LYS A 201 27.20 -0.55 -4.24
CA LYS A 201 28.20 -0.31 -5.30
C LYS A 201 27.82 0.94 -6.06
N TRP A 202 28.79 1.84 -6.26
CA TRP A 202 28.65 2.91 -7.25
C TRP A 202 29.00 2.37 -8.64
N LYS A 203 28.09 2.51 -9.58
CA LYS A 203 28.36 2.18 -10.96
C LYS A 203 29.35 3.20 -11.50
N TRP A 204 30.37 2.74 -12.22
CA TRP A 204 31.41 3.62 -12.72
C TRP A 204 30.82 4.65 -13.67
N ASP A 205 31.13 5.92 -13.41
CA ASP A 205 31.00 7.05 -14.30
C ASP A 205 32.40 7.69 -14.45
N GLU A 206 32.73 8.27 -15.58
CA GLU A 206 34.07 8.84 -15.82
C GLU A 206 34.46 9.89 -14.78
N ASP A 207 33.46 10.53 -14.14
CA ASP A 207 33.66 11.60 -13.16
C ASP A 207 33.60 11.11 -11.68
N GLN A 208 33.29 9.83 -11.42
CA GLN A 208 33.20 9.31 -10.04
C GLN A 208 34.02 8.05 -9.82
N PRO A 209 34.89 8.02 -8.80
CA PRO A 209 35.66 6.83 -8.50
C PRO A 209 34.74 5.68 -8.08
N LYS A 210 34.97 4.50 -8.64
CA LYS A 210 34.32 3.27 -8.22
C LYS A 210 34.49 3.11 -6.71
N ARG A 211 33.41 2.87 -5.99
CA ARG A 211 33.40 2.65 -4.55
C ARG A 211 32.43 1.54 -4.21
N ASP A 212 32.85 0.57 -3.43
CA ASP A 212 32.01 -0.52 -2.95
C ASP A 212 32.03 -0.52 -1.42
N LEU A 213 30.88 -0.45 -0.79
CA LEU A 213 30.72 -0.59 0.65
C LEU A 213 30.12 -1.94 0.97
N MET A 214 30.71 -2.65 1.93
CA MET A 214 30.16 -3.88 2.46
C MET A 214 29.94 -3.72 3.95
N ALA A 215 28.69 -3.87 4.41
CA ALA A 215 28.29 -3.69 5.80
C ALA A 215 27.60 -4.96 6.35
N ALA A 216 27.79 -5.22 7.64
CA ALA A 216 27.09 -6.32 8.31
C ALA A 216 25.65 -5.96 8.69
N LYS A 217 25.42 -4.69 9.04
CA LYS A 217 24.12 -4.16 9.46
C LYS A 217 24.00 -2.72 9.00
N ALA A 218 22.77 -2.29 8.64
CA ALA A 218 22.42 -0.89 8.46
C ALA A 218 21.11 -0.57 9.18
N VAL A 219 20.99 0.64 9.72
CA VAL A 219 19.81 1.13 10.44
C VAL A 219 19.46 2.53 9.95
N TRP A 220 18.20 2.78 9.69
CA TRP A 220 17.70 4.10 9.35
C TRP A 220 17.43 4.91 10.62
N GLU A 221 18.26 5.92 10.88
CA GLU A 221 18.14 6.80 12.04
C GLU A 221 18.29 8.25 11.62
N ASN A 222 17.43 9.13 12.13
CA ASN A 222 17.50 10.59 11.91
C ASN A 222 17.53 11.02 10.43
N GLY A 223 16.91 10.24 9.52
CA GLY A 223 16.88 10.58 8.10
C GLY A 223 18.11 10.16 7.30
N ALA A 224 19.00 9.34 7.86
CA ALA A 224 20.19 8.81 7.21
C ALA A 224 20.40 7.33 7.54
N TRP A 225 21.12 6.61 6.66
CA TRP A 225 21.55 5.24 6.92
C TRP A 225 22.83 5.21 7.76
N THR A 226 22.74 4.56 8.89
CA THR A 226 23.90 4.23 9.73
C THR A 226 24.32 2.79 9.47
N LEU A 227 25.51 2.60 8.89
CA LEU A 227 26.08 1.30 8.59
C LEU A 227 27.05 0.88 9.70
N TYR A 228 27.06 -0.41 10.02
CA TYR A 228 27.89 -1.00 11.06
C TYR A 228 28.80 -2.09 10.48
N ASN A 229 30.05 -2.14 10.96
CA ASN A 229 31.10 -3.05 10.51
C ASN A 229 31.30 -2.95 8.99
N VAL A 230 31.67 -1.77 8.54
CA VAL A 230 31.76 -1.41 7.12
C VAL A 230 33.18 -1.62 6.61
N ASN A 231 33.30 -2.36 5.53
CA ASN A 231 34.51 -2.41 4.69
C ASN A 231 34.31 -1.50 3.48
N ASP A 232 35.14 -0.47 3.36
CA ASP A 232 35.13 0.49 2.24
C ASP A 232 36.20 0.10 1.21
N TYR A 233 35.79 -0.27 0.02
CA TYR A 233 36.64 -0.67 -1.10
C TYR A 233 36.66 0.47 -2.13
N ARG A 234 37.87 0.96 -2.43
CA ARG A 234 38.08 1.93 -3.49
C ARG A 234 39.17 1.38 -4.41
N PRO A 235 38.83 0.90 -5.61
CA PRO A 235 39.83 0.43 -6.55
C PRO A 235 40.82 1.55 -6.89
N THR A 236 42.07 1.32 -6.64
CA THR A 236 43.18 2.19 -7.11
C THR A 236 43.88 1.47 -8.25
N GLU A 237 44.25 2.20 -9.30
CA GLU A 237 44.99 1.61 -10.41
C GLU A 237 46.18 0.78 -9.91
N GLY A 238 46.17 -0.51 -10.25
CA GLY A 238 47.28 -1.43 -9.94
C GLY A 238 47.12 -2.33 -8.73
N PHE A 239 46.01 -2.25 -7.97
CA PHE A 239 45.76 -3.16 -6.84
C PHE A 239 44.58 -4.10 -7.10
N PRO A 240 44.75 -5.40 -6.78
CA PRO A 240 43.64 -6.36 -6.88
C PRO A 240 42.52 -6.01 -5.92
N GLU A 241 41.25 -6.19 -6.35
CA GLU A 241 39.98 -5.86 -5.68
C GLU A 241 39.74 -6.56 -4.30
N SER A 242 40.74 -7.21 -3.71
CA SER A 242 40.56 -8.19 -2.64
C SER A 242 40.76 -7.68 -1.22
N HIS A 243 41.19 -6.45 -1.00
CA HIS A 243 41.46 -5.93 0.35
C HIS A 243 40.71 -4.64 0.61
N PRO A 244 39.93 -4.54 1.75
CA PRO A 244 39.28 -3.30 2.12
C PRO A 244 40.34 -2.22 2.40
N LEU A 245 40.18 -1.04 1.78
CA LEU A 245 41.07 0.09 2.02
C LEU A 245 40.88 0.66 3.41
N LYS A 246 39.67 0.56 3.95
CA LYS A 246 39.33 1.11 5.26
C LYS A 246 38.20 0.35 5.92
N PHE A 247 38.39 0.03 7.20
CA PHE A 247 37.34 -0.54 8.05
C PHE A 247 36.76 0.56 8.93
N HIS A 248 35.43 0.63 9.01
CA HIS A 248 34.71 1.54 9.86
C HIS A 248 33.78 0.73 10.79
N PRO A 249 33.94 0.80 12.13
CA PRO A 249 32.99 0.16 13.05
C PRO A 249 31.57 0.71 12.92
N LYS A 250 31.46 2.03 12.66
CA LYS A 250 30.22 2.76 12.41
C LYS A 250 30.47 3.84 11.36
N LEU A 251 29.59 3.92 10.36
CA LEU A 251 29.65 4.92 9.30
C LEU A 251 28.24 5.46 9.05
N VAL A 252 28.06 6.76 9.22
CA VAL A 252 26.79 7.44 8.87
C VAL A 252 26.92 7.94 7.43
N MET A 253 25.91 7.64 6.61
CA MET A 253 25.89 7.97 5.19
C MET A 253 24.75 8.97 4.92
N ASP A 254 25.04 10.25 5.09
CA ASP A 254 24.09 11.33 4.80
C ASP A 254 23.82 11.46 3.28
N GLU A 255 24.67 10.85 2.44
CA GLU A 255 24.51 10.79 0.99
C GLU A 255 23.43 9.77 0.56
N PHE A 256 22.99 8.89 1.46
CA PHE A 256 21.99 7.86 1.18
C PHE A 256 20.61 8.41 1.53
N ASP A 257 19.96 8.93 0.50
CA ASP A 257 18.65 9.58 0.59
C ASP A 257 17.47 8.61 0.35
N GLU A 258 17.77 7.32 0.06
CA GLU A 258 16.76 6.27 -0.08
C GLU A 258 16.14 5.92 1.27
N SER A 259 14.95 6.41 1.54
CA SER A 259 14.20 6.06 2.75
C SER A 259 13.71 4.60 2.72
N PRO A 260 13.45 3.97 3.88
CA PRO A 260 12.89 2.60 3.94
C PRO A 260 11.60 2.43 3.13
N GLY A 261 10.74 3.46 3.10
CA GLY A 261 9.50 3.45 2.32
C GLY A 261 9.72 3.49 0.80
N GLU A 262 10.75 4.18 0.34
CA GLU A 262 11.14 4.23 -1.07
C GLU A 262 11.75 2.92 -1.54
N ILE A 263 12.63 2.32 -0.71
CA ILE A 263 13.17 0.98 -0.98
C ILE A 263 12.05 -0.05 -1.04
N GLU A 264 11.11 -0.02 -0.11
CA GLU A 264 9.93 -0.90 -0.16
C GLU A 264 9.09 -0.66 -1.42
N GLY A 265 8.90 0.60 -1.81
CA GLY A 265 8.22 0.98 -3.04
C GLY A 265 8.90 0.44 -4.29
N GLU A 266 10.23 0.57 -4.37
CA GLU A 266 11.05 0.03 -5.45
C GLU A 266 10.89 -1.49 -5.58
N LEU A 267 11.02 -2.22 -4.46
CA LEU A 267 10.90 -3.67 -4.43
C LEU A 267 9.49 -4.17 -4.80
N LYS A 268 8.46 -3.36 -4.56
CA LYS A 268 7.08 -3.68 -4.96
C LYS A 268 6.78 -3.34 -6.41
N ILE A 269 7.27 -2.20 -6.91
CA ILE A 269 6.91 -1.67 -8.23
C ILE A 269 7.75 -2.32 -9.33
N SER A 270 9.05 -2.51 -9.12
CA SER A 270 9.96 -3.03 -10.15
C SER A 270 9.53 -4.38 -10.74
N PRO A 271 9.13 -5.40 -9.94
CA PRO A 271 8.64 -6.67 -10.47
C PRO A 271 7.30 -6.58 -11.21
N LEU A 272 6.50 -5.53 -10.98
CA LEU A 272 5.17 -5.40 -11.57
C LEU A 272 5.23 -4.98 -13.05
N PHE A 273 6.32 -4.35 -13.48
CA PHE A 273 6.53 -4.02 -14.90
C PHE A 273 6.83 -5.27 -15.75
N ASP A 274 7.45 -6.29 -15.19
CA ASP A 274 7.79 -7.54 -15.91
C ASP A 274 6.58 -8.46 -16.06
N LYS A 275 5.68 -8.43 -15.07
CA LYS A 275 4.41 -9.14 -15.15
C LYS A 275 3.39 -8.17 -15.75
N ARG A 276 2.85 -8.45 -16.94
CA ARG A 276 1.71 -7.73 -17.54
C ARG A 276 0.46 -7.80 -16.64
N ALA A 277 0.63 -7.43 -15.38
CA ALA A 277 -0.38 -7.54 -14.34
C ALA A 277 -1.34 -6.38 -14.46
N HIS A 278 -2.54 -6.65 -15.01
CA HIS A 278 -3.70 -5.75 -14.91
C HIS A 278 -4.25 -5.63 -13.47
N LYS A 279 -3.60 -6.26 -12.49
CA LYS A 279 -3.97 -6.15 -11.07
C LYS A 279 -3.61 -4.79 -10.51
N ARG A 280 -4.44 -4.30 -9.61
CA ARG A 280 -4.20 -3.06 -8.85
C ARG A 280 -2.93 -3.23 -8.00
N TRP A 281 -2.00 -2.29 -8.13
CA TRP A 281 -0.76 -2.37 -7.38
C TRP A 281 -1.00 -1.96 -5.92
N GLY A 282 -0.59 -2.78 -4.96
CA GLY A 282 -0.66 -2.50 -3.52
C GLY A 282 0.42 -1.51 -3.05
N VAL A 283 0.57 -0.36 -3.73
CA VAL A 283 1.57 0.67 -3.44
C VAL A 283 0.89 1.99 -3.11
N SER A 284 1.41 2.76 -2.16
CA SER A 284 0.89 4.09 -1.83
C SER A 284 1.31 5.14 -2.86
N LEU A 285 0.65 6.31 -2.86
CA LEU A 285 1.05 7.45 -3.69
C LEU A 285 2.48 7.88 -3.35
N ALA A 286 2.85 7.89 -2.08
CA ALA A 286 4.21 8.22 -1.62
C ALA A 286 5.26 7.24 -2.17
N GLN A 287 4.94 5.94 -2.26
CA GLN A 287 5.82 4.93 -2.87
C GLN A 287 5.97 5.13 -4.37
N ILE A 288 4.90 5.52 -5.07
CA ILE A 288 4.96 5.85 -6.51
C ILE A 288 5.84 7.07 -6.76
N ASP A 289 5.71 8.13 -5.94
CA ASP A 289 6.54 9.32 -6.06
C ASP A 289 8.01 9.04 -5.72
N GLY A 290 8.27 8.21 -4.71
CA GLY A 290 9.60 7.71 -4.39
C GLY A 290 10.23 6.94 -5.56
N TYR A 291 9.46 6.04 -6.19
CA TYR A 291 9.91 5.31 -7.38
C TYR A 291 10.30 6.24 -8.54
N ARG A 292 9.48 7.28 -8.81
CA ARG A 292 9.80 8.29 -9.83
C ARG A 292 11.10 9.03 -9.52
N ARG A 293 11.37 9.33 -8.25
CA ARG A 293 12.61 10.00 -7.82
C ARG A 293 13.84 9.14 -8.07
N LEU A 294 13.76 7.85 -7.81
CA LEU A 294 14.85 6.90 -8.05
C LEU A 294 15.10 6.63 -9.55
N HIS A 295 14.10 6.91 -10.42
CA HIS A 295 14.16 6.63 -11.87
C HIS A 295 13.92 7.87 -12.74
N PRO A 296 14.79 8.89 -12.72
CA PRO A 296 14.57 10.14 -13.47
C PRO A 296 14.54 9.96 -14.99
N GLY A 297 15.20 8.92 -15.52
CA GLY A 297 15.28 8.58 -16.96
C GLY A 297 14.34 7.45 -17.41
N MET A 298 13.22 7.22 -16.69
CA MET A 298 12.31 6.11 -16.97
C MET A 298 11.78 6.11 -18.42
N GLU A 299 11.69 4.93 -19.01
CA GLU A 299 11.12 4.67 -20.33
C GLU A 299 9.66 5.15 -20.43
N LYS A 300 9.26 5.73 -21.56
CA LYS A 300 7.93 6.35 -21.73
C LYS A 300 6.78 5.40 -21.43
N ASP A 301 6.89 4.12 -21.80
CA ASP A 301 5.86 3.11 -21.60
C ASP A 301 5.69 2.78 -20.11
N LYS A 302 6.77 2.62 -19.36
CA LYS A 302 6.76 2.41 -17.92
C LYS A 302 6.21 3.62 -17.19
N LYS A 303 6.57 4.82 -17.63
CA LYS A 303 6.04 6.08 -17.09
C LYS A 303 4.52 6.18 -17.29
N ALA A 304 4.01 5.84 -18.48
CA ALA A 304 2.57 5.85 -18.76
C ALA A 304 1.79 4.87 -17.87
N ILE A 305 2.32 3.67 -17.64
CA ILE A 305 1.72 2.69 -16.73
C ILE A 305 1.68 3.23 -15.29
N LEU A 306 2.78 3.81 -14.82
CA LEU A 306 2.88 4.38 -13.48
C LEU A 306 1.93 5.57 -13.30
N ASP A 307 1.81 6.44 -14.31
CA ASP A 307 0.89 7.56 -14.31
C ASP A 307 -0.58 7.09 -14.29
N ALA A 308 -0.91 6.03 -15.03
CA ALA A 308 -2.24 5.42 -14.99
C ALA A 308 -2.56 4.83 -13.60
N GLN A 309 -1.62 4.19 -12.94
CA GLN A 309 -1.79 3.69 -11.57
C GLN A 309 -1.93 4.83 -10.55
N TYR A 310 -1.19 5.91 -10.74
CA TYR A 310 -1.30 7.13 -9.91
C TYR A 310 -2.68 7.76 -10.04
N GLN A 311 -3.16 7.95 -11.28
CA GLN A 311 -4.49 8.53 -11.55
C GLN A 311 -5.63 7.63 -11.05
N ALA A 312 -5.48 6.33 -11.09
CA ALA A 312 -6.48 5.38 -10.57
C ALA A 312 -6.62 5.43 -9.03
N ARG A 313 -5.73 6.14 -8.34
CA ARG A 313 -5.72 6.30 -6.87
C ARG A 313 -6.16 7.68 -6.39
N LEU A 314 -6.10 8.68 -7.28
CA LEU A 314 -6.68 10.00 -7.04
C LEU A 314 -8.20 9.98 -7.23
#